data_8f55fc08c6950f2b1f26868a87afe749
#
_entry.id   8f55fc08c6950f2b1f26868a87afe749
#
_cell.length_a   1.000
_cell.length_b   1.000
_cell.length_c   1.000
_cell.angle_alpha   90.00
_cell.angle_beta   90.00
_cell.angle_gamma   90.00
#
_symmetry.space_group_name_H-M   'P 1'
#
loop_
_entity.id
_entity.type
_entity.pdbx_description
1 polymer ?
#
loop_
_entity_poly.entity_id
_entity_poly.type
_entity_poly.pdbx_seq_one_letter_code
_entity_poly.pdbx_strand_id
1 'polypeptide(L)'
;EGTLNAKIVKNWFEEKIGEPFENKFSAIGFLKDDKIQAAAIFNNYTGNNIDFHYYGPRITRGNYREIIDYVFNFLKCNRLTTIPHREHKKTLIILPRMGFMQEAILKYYYGVDDSKDGLVYVLTKDRALDWLKTKDK
;
A
#
# COMPACT_ATOMS: atom_id res chain seq x y z
N GLU A 1 8.93 7.54 -7.08
CA GLU A 1 9.31 7.32 -8.42
C GLU A 1 10.75 6.83 -8.54
N GLY A 2 11.11 6.32 -9.71
CA GLY A 2 12.39 5.68 -9.92
C GLY A 2 13.62 6.54 -9.71
N THR A 3 13.46 7.84 -9.58
CA THR A 3 14.59 8.73 -9.38
C THR A 3 15.03 8.84 -7.93
N LEU A 4 14.21 8.38 -7.00
CA LEU A 4 14.54 8.44 -5.59
C LEU A 4 15.16 7.13 -5.12
N ASN A 5 16.19 7.27 -4.27
CA ASN A 5 16.79 6.11 -3.63
C ASN A 5 15.78 5.51 -2.65
N ALA A 6 15.58 4.19 -2.73
CA ALA A 6 14.61 3.50 -1.88
C ALA A 6 14.91 3.70 -0.39
N LYS A 7 16.18 3.79 -0.03
CA LYS A 7 16.56 4.00 1.36
C LYS A 7 16.10 5.37 1.87
N ILE A 8 16.20 6.40 1.03
CA ILE A 8 15.74 7.74 1.38
C ILE A 8 14.23 7.73 1.61
N VAL A 9 13.49 7.07 0.74
CA VAL A 9 12.04 6.97 0.86
C VAL A 9 11.66 6.20 2.12
N LYS A 10 12.36 5.09 2.38
CA LYS A 10 12.14 4.28 3.58
C LYS A 10 12.37 5.10 4.85
N ASN A 11 13.48 5.85 4.90
CA ASN A 11 13.80 6.67 6.07
C ASN A 11 12.73 7.73 6.30
N TRP A 12 12.26 8.37 5.25
CA TRP A 12 11.18 9.33 5.35
C TRP A 12 9.91 8.70 5.91
N PHE A 13 9.57 7.51 5.42
CA PHE A 13 8.38 6.78 5.85
C PHE A 13 8.50 6.39 7.32
N GLU A 14 9.66 5.85 7.73
CA GLU A 14 9.88 5.45 9.12
C GLU A 14 9.75 6.63 10.07
N GLU A 15 10.24 7.79 9.66
CA GLU A 15 10.12 9.00 10.47
C GLU A 15 8.66 9.38 10.67
N LYS A 16 7.85 9.24 9.62
CA LYS A 16 6.44 9.63 9.69
C LYS A 16 5.60 8.69 10.52
N ILE A 17 5.85 7.40 10.45
CA ILE A 17 5.06 6.43 11.22
C ILE A 17 5.66 6.13 12.59
N GLY A 18 6.91 6.52 12.82
CA GLY A 18 7.56 6.33 14.13
C GLY A 18 8.08 4.93 14.39
N GLU A 19 8.15 4.09 13.36
CA GLU A 19 8.64 2.72 13.51
C GLU A 19 9.57 2.37 12.36
N PRO A 20 10.60 1.54 12.62
CA PRO A 20 11.50 1.12 11.56
C PRO A 20 10.93 -0.03 10.75
N PHE A 21 11.33 -0.11 9.49
CA PHE A 21 11.12 -1.29 8.66
C PHE A 21 12.38 -2.13 8.68
N GLU A 22 12.20 -3.42 8.83
CA GLU A 22 13.31 -4.36 8.78
C GLU A 22 13.28 -5.12 7.47
N ASN A 23 14.40 -5.73 7.13
CA ASN A 23 14.48 -6.67 6.02
C ASN A 23 14.35 -6.03 4.65
N LYS A 24 14.07 -6.87 3.67
CA LYS A 24 13.98 -6.47 2.27
C LYS A 24 12.72 -5.67 2.02
N PHE A 25 12.88 -4.60 1.27
CA PHE A 25 11.77 -3.75 0.91
C PHE A 25 12.03 -3.09 -0.43
N SER A 26 10.98 -2.57 -1.03
CA SER A 26 11.09 -1.61 -2.12
C SER A 26 10.16 -0.44 -1.81
N ALA A 27 10.38 0.67 -2.49
CA ALA A 27 9.66 1.89 -2.13
C ALA A 27 9.44 2.77 -3.34
N ILE A 28 8.31 3.48 -3.33
CA ILE A 28 8.01 4.53 -4.31
C ILE A 28 7.69 5.78 -3.52
N GLY A 29 8.44 6.85 -3.77
CA GLY A 29 8.15 8.15 -3.18
C GLY A 29 7.44 9.01 -4.20
N PHE A 30 6.44 9.76 -3.74
CA PHE A 30 5.69 10.66 -4.60
C PHE A 30 6.05 12.09 -4.23
N LEU A 31 6.56 12.83 -5.21
CA LEU A 31 7.10 14.16 -5.00
C LEU A 31 6.08 15.24 -5.33
N LYS A 32 6.16 16.32 -4.57
CA LYS A 32 5.50 17.58 -4.91
C LYS A 32 6.45 18.69 -4.56
N ASP A 33 6.77 19.55 -5.54
CA ASP A 33 7.72 20.64 -5.35
C ASP A 33 9.06 20.13 -4.85
N ASP A 34 9.52 18.98 -5.42
CA ASP A 34 10.80 18.35 -5.13
C ASP A 34 10.93 17.83 -3.70
N LYS A 35 9.81 17.71 -2.99
CA LYS A 35 9.79 17.11 -1.65
C LYS A 35 8.88 15.90 -1.63
N ILE A 36 9.23 14.92 -0.80
CA ILE A 36 8.40 13.73 -0.66
C ILE A 36 7.09 14.14 0.04
N GLN A 37 5.98 13.91 -0.64
CA GLN A 37 4.65 14.18 -0.10
C GLN A 37 4.00 12.92 0.43
N ALA A 38 4.31 11.79 -0.18
CA ALA A 38 3.72 10.50 0.17
C ALA A 38 4.71 9.42 -0.20
N ALA A 39 4.54 8.25 0.41
CA ALA A 39 5.40 7.12 0.10
C ALA A 39 4.65 5.82 0.24
N ALA A 40 4.96 4.88 -0.64
CA ALA A 40 4.50 3.51 -0.58
C ALA A 40 5.71 2.62 -0.33
N ILE A 41 5.62 1.78 0.68
CA ILE A 41 6.66 0.80 1.00
C ILE A 41 6.09 -0.58 0.74
N PHE A 42 6.89 -1.43 0.11
CA PHE A 42 6.50 -2.80 -0.23
C PHE A 42 7.48 -3.77 0.42
N ASN A 43 6.96 -4.79 1.09
CA ASN A 43 7.79 -5.81 1.69
C ASN A 43 7.08 -7.17 1.67
N ASN A 44 7.73 -8.18 2.23
CA ASN A 44 7.18 -9.55 2.29
C ASN A 44 6.80 -10.10 0.91
N TYR A 45 7.70 -9.90 -0.05
CA TYR A 45 7.51 -10.40 -1.41
C TYR A 45 7.66 -11.91 -1.44
N THR A 46 6.65 -12.62 -1.94
CA THR A 46 6.67 -14.08 -2.05
C THR A 46 6.75 -14.59 -3.48
N GLY A 47 6.80 -13.68 -4.45
CA GLY A 47 6.67 -14.06 -5.87
C GLY A 47 5.24 -13.91 -6.36
N ASN A 48 4.26 -14.14 -5.51
CA ASN A 48 2.85 -13.99 -5.84
C ASN A 48 2.18 -12.86 -5.09
N ASN A 49 2.69 -12.53 -3.91
CA ASN A 49 2.15 -11.49 -3.06
C ASN A 49 3.22 -10.50 -2.66
N ILE A 50 2.82 -9.26 -2.43
CA ILE A 50 3.65 -8.30 -1.73
C ILE A 50 2.75 -7.48 -0.82
N ASP A 51 3.27 -7.09 0.34
CA ASP A 51 2.54 -6.27 1.29
C ASP A 51 2.83 -4.80 1.01
N PHE A 52 1.84 -3.97 1.29
CA PHE A 52 1.83 -2.56 0.91
C PHE A 52 1.54 -1.71 2.12
N HIS A 53 2.36 -0.67 2.30
CA HIS A 53 2.22 0.31 3.37
C HIS A 53 2.26 1.69 2.75
N TYR A 54 1.34 2.54 3.12
CA TYR A 54 1.26 3.86 2.53
C TYR A 54 1.16 4.92 3.63
N TYR A 55 1.85 6.04 3.41
CA TYR A 55 1.67 7.22 4.25
C TYR A 55 1.61 8.46 3.37
N GLY A 56 0.64 9.32 3.63
CA GLY A 56 0.50 10.56 2.90
C GLY A 56 -0.96 10.92 2.73
N PRO A 57 -1.23 11.97 1.96
CA PRO A 57 -2.60 12.32 1.62
C PRO A 57 -3.22 11.22 0.76
N ARG A 58 -4.52 11.33 0.51
CA ARG A 58 -5.23 10.35 -0.29
C ARG A 58 -4.49 10.06 -1.59
N ILE A 59 -4.34 8.78 -1.92
CA ILE A 59 -3.64 8.36 -3.13
C ILE A 59 -4.39 8.89 -4.35
N THR A 60 -3.66 9.58 -5.23
CA THR A 60 -4.25 10.06 -6.48
C THR A 60 -4.42 8.89 -7.45
N ARG A 61 -5.27 9.07 -8.44
CA ARG A 61 -5.47 8.05 -9.47
C ARG A 61 -4.16 7.72 -10.18
N GLY A 62 -3.36 8.74 -10.50
CA GLY A 62 -2.07 8.53 -11.18
C GLY A 62 -1.09 7.74 -10.31
N ASN A 63 -0.99 8.09 -9.04
CA ASN A 63 -0.09 7.39 -8.12
C ASN A 63 -0.53 5.95 -7.93
N TYR A 64 -1.83 5.71 -7.85
CA TYR A 64 -2.35 4.36 -7.71
C TYR A 64 -2.06 3.51 -8.95
N ARG A 65 -2.15 4.12 -10.14
CA ARG A 65 -1.79 3.42 -11.37
C ARG A 65 -0.33 3.00 -11.36
N GLU A 66 0.56 3.85 -10.86
CA GLU A 66 1.97 3.49 -10.73
C GLU A 66 2.16 2.31 -9.78
N ILE A 67 1.43 2.29 -8.68
CA ILE A 67 1.49 1.17 -7.72
C ILE A 67 1.03 -0.12 -8.38
N ILE A 68 -0.11 -0.08 -9.07
CA ILE A 68 -0.65 -1.25 -9.77
C ILE A 68 0.34 -1.75 -10.82
N ASP A 69 0.91 -0.84 -11.59
CA ASP A 69 1.86 -1.20 -12.63
C ASP A 69 3.10 -1.86 -12.03
N TYR A 70 3.62 -1.31 -10.96
CA TYR A 70 4.79 -1.88 -10.29
C TYR A 70 4.50 -3.29 -9.78
N VAL A 71 3.38 -3.47 -9.08
CA VAL A 71 3.06 -4.74 -8.43
C VAL A 71 2.69 -5.83 -9.44
N PHE A 72 1.85 -5.51 -10.40
CA PHE A 72 1.27 -6.54 -11.27
C PHE A 72 1.98 -6.69 -12.61
N ASN A 73 2.61 -5.64 -13.11
CA ASN A 73 3.33 -5.72 -14.38
C ASN A 73 4.83 -5.87 -14.21
N PHE A 74 5.43 -5.16 -13.27
CA PHE A 74 6.87 -5.26 -13.05
C PHE A 74 7.23 -6.44 -12.17
N LEU A 75 6.63 -6.55 -11.00
CA LEU A 75 6.90 -7.64 -10.06
C LEU A 75 6.16 -8.93 -10.41
N LYS A 76 5.15 -8.84 -11.27
CA LYS A 76 4.36 -10.00 -11.70
C LYS A 76 3.62 -10.69 -10.56
N CYS A 77 3.24 -9.94 -9.54
CA CYS A 77 2.45 -10.49 -8.44
C CYS A 77 1.03 -10.82 -8.90
N ASN A 78 0.36 -11.69 -8.16
CA ASN A 78 -1.05 -12.01 -8.37
C ASN A 78 -1.94 -11.28 -7.37
N ARG A 79 -1.36 -10.77 -6.30
CA ARG A 79 -2.11 -10.08 -5.26
C ARG A 79 -1.25 -9.03 -4.55
N LEU A 80 -1.92 -8.03 -4.02
CA LEU A 80 -1.32 -6.97 -3.22
C LEU A 80 -2.10 -6.93 -1.90
N THR A 81 -1.38 -7.01 -0.77
CA THR A 81 -2.02 -7.08 0.54
C THR A 81 -1.71 -5.83 1.36
N THR A 82 -2.72 -5.31 2.04
CA THR A 82 -2.53 -4.24 3.01
C THR A 82 -3.37 -4.55 4.24
N ILE A 83 -2.87 -4.16 5.43
CA ILE A 83 -3.52 -4.52 6.69
C ILE A 83 -3.70 -3.27 7.53
N PRO A 84 -4.75 -2.48 7.26
CA PRO A 84 -5.01 -1.29 8.08
C PRO A 84 -5.58 -1.66 9.45
N HIS A 85 -5.49 -0.73 10.39
CA HIS A 85 -6.17 -0.83 11.66
C HIS A 85 -7.68 -0.75 11.47
N ARG A 86 -8.41 -1.49 12.29
CA ARG A 86 -9.88 -1.41 12.29
C ARG A 86 -10.37 0.02 12.54
N GLU A 87 -9.64 0.81 13.30
CA GLU A 87 -10.07 2.17 13.64
C GLU A 87 -9.78 3.20 12.54
N HIS A 88 -9.04 2.85 11.50
CA HIS A 88 -8.75 3.76 10.39
C HIS A 88 -9.93 3.80 9.41
N LYS A 89 -11.01 4.45 9.81
CA LYS A 89 -12.28 4.41 9.08
C LYS A 89 -12.17 4.95 7.65
N LYS A 90 -11.41 6.01 7.45
CA LYS A 90 -11.27 6.59 6.10
C LYS A 90 -10.61 5.62 5.15
N THR A 91 -9.57 4.92 5.62
CA THR A 91 -8.89 3.92 4.81
C THR A 91 -9.84 2.78 4.45
N LEU A 92 -10.64 2.32 5.42
CA LEU A 92 -11.56 1.22 5.20
C LEU A 92 -12.66 1.56 4.18
N ILE A 93 -13.02 2.84 4.08
CA ILE A 93 -13.99 3.29 3.09
C ILE A 93 -13.38 3.33 1.69
N ILE A 94 -12.12 3.75 1.61
CA ILE A 94 -11.45 3.95 0.32
C ILE A 94 -11.01 2.65 -0.33
N LEU A 95 -10.54 1.69 0.45
CA LEU A 95 -9.98 0.45 -0.11
C LEU A 95 -10.94 -0.28 -1.05
N PRO A 96 -12.22 -0.47 -0.71
CA PRO A 96 -13.13 -1.11 -1.65
C PRO A 96 -13.29 -0.33 -2.96
N ARG A 97 -13.23 0.99 -2.89
CA ARG A 97 -13.33 1.83 -4.08
C ARG A 97 -12.12 1.70 -4.99
N MET A 98 -11.01 1.22 -4.44
CA MET A 98 -9.79 0.96 -5.19
C MET A 98 -9.72 -0.48 -5.69
N GLY A 99 -10.75 -1.27 -5.42
CA GLY A 99 -10.83 -2.65 -5.87
C GLY A 99 -10.41 -3.68 -4.84
N PHE A 100 -9.96 -3.25 -3.68
CA PHE A 100 -9.58 -4.19 -2.61
C PHE A 100 -10.79 -4.85 -1.98
N MET A 101 -10.60 -6.08 -1.52
CA MET A 101 -11.62 -6.84 -0.77
C MET A 101 -11.07 -7.26 0.56
N GLN A 102 -11.92 -7.20 1.59
CA GLN A 102 -11.53 -7.68 2.90
C GLN A 102 -11.46 -9.20 2.87
N GLU A 103 -10.35 -9.76 3.34
CA GLU A 103 -10.11 -11.20 3.29
C GLU A 103 -10.12 -11.83 4.68
N ALA A 104 -9.68 -11.10 5.70
CA ALA A 104 -9.55 -11.67 7.04
C ALA A 104 -9.51 -10.57 8.10
N ILE A 105 -9.67 -10.99 9.34
CA ILE A 105 -9.50 -10.13 10.51
C ILE A 105 -8.41 -10.77 11.37
N LEU A 106 -7.37 -9.99 11.68
CA LEU A 106 -6.30 -10.44 12.55
C LEU A 106 -6.53 -9.84 13.93
N LYS A 107 -7.06 -10.62 14.84
CA LYS A 107 -7.38 -10.13 16.20
C LYS A 107 -6.11 -9.67 16.89
N TYR A 108 -6.22 -8.51 17.54
CA TYR A 108 -5.15 -7.94 18.37
C TYR A 108 -3.85 -7.67 17.61
N TYR A 109 -3.93 -7.55 16.30
CA TYR A 109 -2.74 -7.39 15.45
C TYR A 109 -1.92 -6.16 15.83
N TYR A 110 -2.60 -5.08 16.20
CA TYR A 110 -1.95 -3.83 16.55
C TYR A 110 -2.06 -3.48 18.04
N GLY A 111 -2.69 -4.33 18.84
CA GLY A 111 -2.85 -4.06 20.27
C GLY A 111 -3.83 -5.03 20.91
N VAL A 112 -4.22 -4.73 22.15
CA VAL A 112 -4.92 -5.70 22.99
C VAL A 112 -6.45 -5.56 23.03
N ASP A 113 -7.03 -4.64 22.27
CA ASP A 113 -8.48 -4.52 22.22
C ASP A 113 -8.97 -4.58 20.77
N ASP A 114 -10.29 -4.70 20.57
CA ASP A 114 -10.86 -4.92 19.26
C ASP A 114 -10.57 -3.78 18.28
N SER A 115 -10.39 -2.56 18.77
CA SER A 115 -10.06 -1.43 17.88
C SER A 115 -8.67 -1.58 17.27
N LYS A 116 -7.86 -2.47 17.83
CA LYS A 116 -6.50 -2.73 17.36
C LYS A 116 -6.40 -3.93 16.42
N ASP A 117 -7.53 -4.47 15.98
CA ASP A 117 -7.50 -5.54 15.01
C ASP A 117 -6.93 -5.04 13.69
N GLY A 118 -6.25 -5.94 12.99
CA GLY A 118 -5.80 -5.69 11.62
C GLY A 118 -6.81 -6.27 10.65
N LEU A 119 -7.24 -5.50 9.67
CA LEU A 119 -8.16 -5.99 8.65
C LEU A 119 -7.37 -6.24 7.38
N VAL A 120 -7.32 -7.50 6.96
CA VAL A 120 -6.56 -7.87 5.76
C VAL A 120 -7.37 -7.55 4.53
N TYR A 121 -6.85 -6.65 3.70
CA TYR A 121 -7.46 -6.31 2.42
C TYR A 121 -6.53 -6.73 1.30
N VAL A 122 -7.11 -7.27 0.24
CA VAL A 122 -6.35 -7.82 -0.88
C VAL A 122 -6.88 -7.24 -2.19
N LEU A 123 -5.95 -6.84 -3.05
CA LEU A 123 -6.26 -6.48 -4.42
C LEU A 123 -5.68 -7.58 -5.30
N THR A 124 -6.56 -8.31 -5.98
CA THR A 124 -6.11 -9.34 -6.93
C THR A 124 -5.82 -8.71 -8.28
N LYS A 125 -5.04 -9.39 -9.10
CA LYS A 125 -4.63 -8.88 -10.40
C LYS A 125 -5.83 -8.55 -11.30
N ASP A 126 -6.82 -9.44 -11.33
CA ASP A 126 -8.00 -9.22 -12.17
C ASP A 126 -8.81 -8.01 -11.72
N ARG A 127 -8.92 -7.80 -10.41
CA ARG A 127 -9.63 -6.63 -9.89
C ARG A 127 -8.86 -5.34 -10.15
N ALA A 128 -7.52 -5.41 -10.12
CA ALA A 128 -6.69 -4.26 -10.45
C ALA A 128 -6.88 -3.87 -11.92
N LEU A 129 -6.90 -4.86 -12.80
CA LEU A 129 -7.12 -4.62 -14.22
C LEU A 129 -8.52 -4.09 -14.51
N ASP A 130 -9.53 -4.58 -13.80
CA ASP A 130 -10.88 -4.07 -13.90
C ASP A 130 -10.94 -2.60 -13.46
N TRP A 131 -10.28 -2.29 -12.37
CA TRP A 131 -10.25 -0.92 -11.87
C TRP A 131 -9.65 0.01 -12.92
N LEU A 132 -8.55 -0.40 -13.54
CA LEU A 132 -7.92 0.41 -14.58
C LEU A 132 -8.87 0.65 -15.76
N LYS A 133 -9.60 -0.38 -16.18
CA LYS A 133 -10.54 -0.24 -17.29
C LYS A 133 -11.66 0.73 -16.99
N THR A 134 -12.25 0.65 -15.79
CA THR A 134 -13.41 1.46 -15.45
C THR A 134 -13.04 2.88 -15.03
N LYS A 135 -11.89 3.06 -14.42
CA LYS A 135 -11.48 4.35 -13.86
C LYS A 135 -10.57 5.14 -14.79
N ASP A 136 -10.12 4.51 -15.85
CA ASP A 136 -9.19 5.12 -16.78
C ASP A 136 -9.89 5.93 -17.88
N LYS A 137 -11.20 5.88 -17.91
CA LYS A 137 -12.00 6.57 -18.93
C LYS A 137 -12.22 8.04 -18.60
#